data_95800e62637503a37cbbd7f48fd223b4
#
_entry.id   95800e62637503a37cbbd7f48fd223b4
#
_cell.length_a   1.000
_cell.length_b   1.000
_cell.length_c   1.000
_cell.angle_alpha   90.00
_cell.angle_beta   90.00
_cell.angle_gamma   90.00
#
_symmetry.space_group_name_H-M   'P 1'
#
loop_
_entity.id
_entity.type
_entity.pdbx_description
1 polymer ?
#
loop_
_entity_poly.entity_id
_entity_poly.type
_entity_poly.pdbx_seq_one_letter_code
_entity_poly.pdbx_strand_id
1 'polypeptide(L)'
;MRPTCTATQMVDDDRVRVTRFDFAPGAETGWHRHSMDYVITAVTDCPMLLEELGGGERRVMVPAGTAYRRTEGVEHNVVNDGPRPMSFVEVELKPVL
;
A
#
# COMPACT_ATOMS: atom_id res chain seq x y z
N MET A 1 7.64 18.28 -5.01
CA MET A 1 6.85 17.70 -3.90
C MET A 1 5.90 16.66 -4.47
N ARG A 2 5.84 15.50 -3.85
CA ARG A 2 4.93 14.44 -4.28
C ARG A 2 3.53 14.70 -3.74
N PRO A 3 2.47 14.52 -4.55
CA PRO A 3 1.11 14.57 -4.03
C PRO A 3 0.83 13.34 -3.13
N THR A 4 -0.14 13.48 -2.25
CA THR A 4 -0.59 12.38 -1.40
C THR A 4 -1.63 11.55 -2.14
N CYS A 5 -1.57 10.22 -1.99
CA CYS A 5 -2.58 9.32 -2.53
C CYS A 5 -3.93 9.54 -1.83
N THR A 6 -4.99 9.02 -2.43
CA THR A 6 -6.33 9.03 -1.83
C THR A 6 -6.59 7.68 -1.17
N ALA A 7 -6.94 7.69 0.11
CA ALA A 7 -7.31 6.49 0.86
C ALA A 7 -8.82 6.50 1.10
N THR A 8 -9.48 5.39 0.73
CA THR A 8 -10.92 5.22 0.92
C THR A 8 -11.14 3.96 1.75
N GLN A 9 -11.63 4.14 2.99
CA GLN A 9 -11.95 3.01 3.85
C GLN A 9 -13.25 2.36 3.38
N MET A 10 -13.22 1.06 3.13
CA MET A 10 -14.35 0.31 2.58
C MET A 10 -15.00 -0.61 3.62
N VAL A 11 -14.20 -1.20 4.51
CA VAL A 11 -14.67 -2.09 5.58
C VAL A 11 -13.84 -1.80 6.83
N ASP A 12 -14.50 -1.77 7.98
CA ASP A 12 -13.80 -1.73 9.25
C ASP A 12 -14.68 -2.42 10.30
N ASP A 13 -14.36 -3.67 10.61
CA ASP A 13 -15.07 -4.46 11.59
C ASP A 13 -14.06 -5.04 12.61
N ASP A 14 -14.48 -6.01 13.40
CA ASP A 14 -13.62 -6.59 14.44
C ASP A 14 -12.55 -7.55 13.90
N ARG A 15 -12.59 -7.89 12.62
CA ARG A 15 -11.66 -8.86 12.00
C ARG A 15 -10.74 -8.23 10.96
N VAL A 16 -11.23 -7.25 10.20
CA VAL A 16 -10.46 -6.65 9.09
C VAL A 16 -10.73 -5.16 8.98
N ARG A 17 -9.74 -4.45 8.44
CA ARG A 17 -9.93 -3.11 7.91
C ARG A 17 -9.46 -3.11 6.45
N VAL A 18 -10.36 -2.72 5.55
CA VAL A 18 -10.12 -2.74 4.11
C VAL A 18 -10.11 -1.31 3.60
N THR A 19 -9.00 -0.91 2.98
CA THR A 19 -8.82 0.44 2.46
C THR A 19 -8.36 0.36 1.01
N ARG A 20 -9.00 1.12 0.13
CA ARG A 20 -8.54 1.30 -1.24
C ARG A 20 -7.64 2.52 -1.31
N PHE A 21 -6.50 2.37 -1.98
CA PHE A 21 -5.56 3.46 -2.23
C PHE A 21 -5.50 3.75 -3.72
N ASP A 22 -5.69 5.01 -4.08
CA ASP A 22 -5.62 5.50 -5.45
C ASP A 22 -4.51 6.54 -5.56
N PHE A 23 -3.59 6.33 -6.50
CA PHE A 23 -2.38 7.15 -6.66
C PHE A 23 -2.34 7.76 -8.07
N ALA A 24 -2.30 9.08 -8.16
CA ALA A 24 -1.85 9.73 -9.37
C ALA A 24 -0.37 9.39 -9.62
N PRO A 25 0.16 9.53 -10.86
CA PRO A 25 1.58 9.34 -11.10
C PRO A 25 2.42 10.17 -10.14
N GLY A 26 3.41 9.56 -9.49
CA GLY A 26 4.28 10.23 -8.52
C GLY A 26 3.68 10.44 -7.14
N ALA A 27 2.42 10.09 -6.91
CA ALA A 27 1.80 10.23 -5.60
C ALA A 27 2.37 9.21 -4.60
N GLU A 28 2.26 9.53 -3.31
CA GLU A 28 2.82 8.72 -2.23
C GLU A 28 1.83 8.55 -1.09
N THR A 29 2.02 7.49 -0.30
CA THR A 29 1.28 7.33 0.96
C THR A 29 1.77 8.29 2.03
N GLY A 30 3.03 8.65 2.03
CA GLY A 30 3.76 9.19 3.15
C GLY A 30 4.37 8.07 3.99
N TRP A 31 5.34 8.41 4.82
CA TRP A 31 5.99 7.44 5.69
C TRP A 31 5.01 6.92 6.73
N HIS A 32 4.92 5.60 6.87
CA HIS A 32 4.01 4.98 7.84
C HIS A 32 4.56 3.64 8.34
N ARG A 33 4.09 3.23 9.52
CA ARG A 33 4.37 1.92 10.09
C ARG A 33 3.08 1.11 10.15
N HIS A 34 3.15 -0.13 9.70
CA HIS A 34 2.01 -1.06 9.75
C HIS A 34 1.89 -1.67 11.15
N SER A 35 0.73 -1.49 11.77
CA SER A 35 0.44 -2.03 13.12
C SER A 35 -0.21 -3.41 13.08
N MET A 36 -0.48 -3.94 11.89
CA MET A 36 -1.15 -5.23 11.68
C MET A 36 -0.52 -5.93 10.48
N ASP A 37 -0.64 -7.26 10.43
CA ASP A 37 -0.39 -8.01 9.20
C ASP A 37 -1.39 -7.56 8.15
N TYR A 38 -1.00 -7.56 6.90
CA TYR A 38 -1.86 -7.06 5.83
C TYR A 38 -1.61 -7.76 4.50
N VAL A 39 -2.64 -7.74 3.66
CA VAL A 39 -2.61 -8.24 2.29
C VAL A 39 -2.83 -7.06 1.35
N ILE A 40 -2.00 -6.97 0.32
CA ILE A 40 -2.19 -6.01 -0.77
C ILE A 40 -2.68 -6.75 -2.00
N THR A 41 -3.77 -6.27 -2.59
CA THR A 41 -4.30 -6.77 -3.85
C THR A 41 -4.28 -5.66 -4.89
N ALA A 42 -3.55 -5.85 -5.96
CA ALA A 42 -3.45 -4.85 -7.03
C ALA A 42 -4.73 -4.82 -7.87
N VAL A 43 -5.34 -3.65 -7.98
CA VAL A 43 -6.49 -3.40 -8.87
C VAL A 43 -5.99 -3.10 -10.28
N THR A 44 -4.96 -2.29 -10.39
CA THR A 44 -4.23 -2.03 -11.63
C THR A 44 -2.83 -2.62 -11.51
N ASP A 45 -2.05 -2.59 -12.59
CA ASP A 45 -0.61 -2.77 -12.45
C ASP A 45 -0.08 -1.69 -11.52
N CYS A 46 0.75 -2.07 -10.58
CA CYS A 46 1.27 -1.17 -9.55
C CYS A 46 2.80 -1.15 -9.59
N PRO A 47 3.41 -0.27 -10.40
CA PRO A 47 4.84 -0.03 -10.31
C PRO A 47 5.12 0.84 -9.10
N MET A 48 5.71 0.25 -8.06
CA MET A 48 5.93 0.92 -6.78
C MET A 48 7.40 1.19 -6.55
N LEU A 49 7.70 2.39 -6.06
CA LEU A 49 8.95 2.68 -5.36
C LEU A 49 8.65 2.58 -3.86
N LEU A 50 9.36 1.69 -3.19
CA LEU A 50 9.27 1.53 -1.74
C LEU A 50 10.51 2.16 -1.11
N GLU A 51 10.30 3.23 -0.35
CA GLU A 51 11.35 3.83 0.46
C GLU A 51 11.31 3.18 1.83
N GLU A 52 12.45 2.65 2.28
CA GLU A 52 12.52 1.78 3.45
C GLU A 52 13.43 2.37 4.52
N LEU A 53 13.40 1.79 5.73
CA LEU A 53 14.25 2.19 6.85
C LEU A 53 15.72 2.19 6.43
N GLY A 54 16.47 3.17 6.91
CA GLY A 54 17.89 3.31 6.60
C GLY A 54 18.18 3.99 5.27
N GLY A 55 17.14 4.55 4.61
CA GLY A 55 17.31 5.26 3.35
C GLY A 55 17.36 4.35 2.12
N GLY A 56 17.09 3.04 2.28
CA GLY A 56 17.04 2.11 1.17
C GLY A 56 15.83 2.33 0.29
N GLU A 57 15.96 1.99 -0.99
CA GLU A 57 14.88 2.06 -1.96
C GLU A 57 14.77 0.73 -2.71
N ARG A 58 13.54 0.32 -3.01
CA ARG A 58 13.29 -0.90 -3.76
C ARG A 58 12.15 -0.66 -4.73
N ARG A 59 12.36 -1.05 -5.99
CA ARG A 59 11.32 -0.97 -7.01
C ARG A 59 10.72 -2.34 -7.23
N VAL A 60 9.39 -2.41 -7.21
CA VAL A 60 8.65 -3.64 -7.44
C VAL A 60 7.50 -3.37 -8.40
N MET A 61 7.15 -4.38 -9.19
CA MET A 61 5.95 -4.35 -10.02
C MET A 61 4.97 -5.38 -9.47
N VAL A 62 3.78 -4.94 -9.08
CA VAL A 62 2.70 -5.82 -8.66
C VAL A 62 1.65 -5.84 -9.77
N PRO A 63 1.54 -6.93 -10.55
CA PRO A 63 0.58 -6.97 -11.66
C PRO A 63 -0.86 -6.93 -11.17
N ALA A 64 -1.73 -6.32 -11.97
CA ALA A 64 -3.18 -6.29 -11.71
C ALA A 64 -3.71 -7.70 -11.42
N GLY A 65 -4.56 -7.81 -10.40
CA GLY A 65 -5.18 -9.08 -10.02
C GLY A 65 -4.31 -10.01 -9.19
N THR A 66 -3.09 -9.60 -8.82
CA THR A 66 -2.22 -10.38 -7.93
C THR A 66 -2.23 -9.79 -6.52
N ALA A 67 -1.80 -10.60 -5.56
CA ALA A 67 -1.78 -10.20 -4.15
C ALA A 67 -0.52 -10.71 -3.47
N TYR A 68 -0.13 -10.03 -2.38
CA TYR A 68 0.94 -10.48 -1.50
C TYR A 68 0.64 -10.08 -0.06
N ARG A 69 1.30 -10.75 0.88
CA ARG A 69 1.13 -10.49 2.31
C ARG A 69 2.43 -9.97 2.92
N ARG A 70 2.30 -9.02 3.85
CA ARG A 70 3.40 -8.57 4.69
C ARG A 70 2.96 -8.57 6.16
N THR A 71 3.93 -8.47 7.06
CA THR A 71 3.71 -8.59 8.51
C THR A 71 3.69 -7.22 9.17
N GLU A 72 3.11 -7.16 10.37
CA GLU A 72 3.18 -5.95 11.18
C GLU A 72 4.64 -5.53 11.40
N GLY A 73 4.84 -4.25 11.63
CA GLY A 73 6.15 -3.68 11.87
C GLY A 73 6.84 -3.12 10.65
N VAL A 74 6.35 -3.43 9.44
CA VAL A 74 6.89 -2.83 8.21
C VAL A 74 6.74 -1.31 8.28
N GLU A 75 7.84 -0.60 8.04
CA GLU A 75 7.86 0.86 7.92
C GLU A 75 8.38 1.24 6.55
N HIS A 76 7.64 2.09 5.86
CA HIS A 76 8.00 2.51 4.52
C HIS A 76 7.16 3.69 4.03
N ASN A 77 7.52 4.16 2.85
CA ASN A 77 6.71 5.05 2.03
C ASN A 77 6.48 4.36 0.69
N VAL A 78 5.24 4.35 0.21
CA VAL A 78 4.88 3.76 -1.09
C VAL A 78 4.62 4.88 -2.08
N VAL A 79 5.32 4.83 -3.21
CA VAL A 79 5.22 5.84 -4.28
C VAL A 79 4.79 5.16 -5.57
N ASN A 80 3.88 5.80 -6.31
CA ASN A 80 3.58 5.37 -7.69
C ASN A 80 4.74 5.77 -8.59
N ASP A 81 5.53 4.79 -9.02
CA ASP A 81 6.76 4.99 -9.81
C ASP A 81 6.48 4.97 -11.32
N GLY A 82 5.23 4.84 -11.72
CA GLY A 82 4.84 4.73 -13.11
C GLY A 82 4.23 6.00 -13.69
N PRO A 83 3.97 5.99 -15.02
CA PRO A 83 3.42 7.16 -15.72
C PRO A 83 1.89 7.22 -15.69
N ARG A 84 1.22 6.25 -15.07
CA ARG A 84 -0.25 6.14 -15.04
C ARG A 84 -0.75 6.08 -13.62
N PRO A 85 -2.03 6.41 -13.37
CA PRO A 85 -2.65 6.16 -12.07
C PRO A 85 -2.56 4.67 -11.71
N MET A 86 -2.36 4.38 -10.44
CA MET A 86 -2.42 3.02 -9.93
C MET A 86 -3.35 2.93 -8.74
N SER A 87 -3.91 1.74 -8.51
CA SER A 87 -4.80 1.48 -7.37
C SER A 87 -4.53 0.10 -6.81
N PHE A 88 -4.58 -0.01 -5.49
CA PHE A 88 -4.58 -1.30 -4.80
C PHE A 88 -5.50 -1.25 -3.59
N VAL A 89 -5.87 -2.43 -3.11
CA VAL A 89 -6.67 -2.59 -1.89
C VAL A 89 -5.79 -3.24 -0.83
N GLU A 90 -5.79 -2.65 0.36
CA GLU A 90 -5.09 -3.16 1.53
C GLU A 90 -6.11 -3.77 2.49
N VAL A 91 -5.91 -5.03 2.84
CA VAL A 91 -6.69 -5.72 3.86
C VAL A 91 -5.81 -5.90 5.08
N GLU A 92 -6.10 -5.16 6.15
CA GLU A 92 -5.41 -5.29 7.43
C GLU A 92 -6.12 -6.34 8.26
N LEU A 93 -5.34 -7.27 8.83
CA LEU A 93 -5.86 -8.41 9.59
C LEU A 93 -5.76 -8.07 11.08
N LYS A 94 -6.92 -7.88 11.71
CA LYS A 94 -6.97 -7.55 13.12
C LYS A 94 -6.71 -8.80 13.97
N PRO A 95 -6.00 -8.67 15.10
CA PRO A 95 -5.77 -9.82 15.96
C PRO A 95 -7.08 -10.33 16.52
N VAL A 96 -7.19 -11.66 16.66
CA VAL A 96 -8.31 -12.33 17.31
C VAL A 96 -7.96 -12.45 18.79
N LEU A 97 -8.84 -11.93 19.64
CA LEU A 97 -8.67 -11.98 21.10
C LEU A 97 -9.37 -13.20 21.70
#